data_ed9898674ea71ab1e1202bfa2c795358
#
_entry.id   ed9898674ea71ab1e1202bfa2c795358
#
_cell.length_a   1.000
_cell.length_b   1.000
_cell.length_c   1.000
_cell.angle_alpha   90.00
_cell.angle_beta   90.00
_cell.angle_gamma   90.00
#
_symmetry.space_group_name_H-M   'P 1'
#
loop_
_entity.id
_entity.type
_entity.pdbx_description
1 polymer ?
#
loop_
_entity_poly.entity_id
_entity_poly.type
_entity_poly.pdbx_seq_one_letter_code
_entity_poly.pdbx_strand_id
1 'polypeptide(L)'
;MRRIKRIKTINKYGKFINGFFLNEKKTKIKDVNKNRIKEYSFQLYNKQKIKKKFLIKERQFKKMCSISKKKNKPLICLIEKRFDNIIYISGYSRTRFEAKQIINHKYFLINKNNNNISSTILKIGDKIELKKKFINYDRIIKSLKKIINVPNWLNINKKKNQIEIIKEPDTFKIFEKEMINFYIK
;
A
#
# COMPACT_ATOMS: atom_id res chain seq x y z
N MET A 1 17.57 -3.82 -7.25
CA MET A 1 16.17 -3.36 -7.44
C MET A 1 16.13 -2.26 -8.51
N ARG A 2 15.50 -2.48 -9.70
CA ARG A 2 15.50 -1.47 -10.78
C ARG A 2 14.76 -0.22 -10.32
N ARG A 3 15.44 0.93 -10.32
CA ARG A 3 14.89 2.24 -10.02
C ARG A 3 13.81 2.56 -11.05
N ILE A 4 12.55 2.54 -10.66
CA ILE A 4 11.43 2.93 -11.54
C ILE A 4 11.64 4.40 -11.89
N LYS A 5 11.75 4.73 -13.18
CA LYS A 5 11.90 6.11 -13.63
C LYS A 5 10.66 6.91 -13.22
N ARG A 6 10.79 7.70 -12.14
CA ARG A 6 9.71 8.46 -11.49
C ARG A 6 8.84 9.24 -12.46
N ILE A 7 9.46 10.00 -13.35
CA ILE A 7 8.79 10.90 -14.29
C ILE A 7 7.86 10.14 -15.24
N LYS A 8 8.32 9.04 -15.86
CA LYS A 8 7.47 8.24 -16.76
C LYS A 8 6.26 7.63 -16.05
N THR A 9 6.41 7.25 -14.78
CA THR A 9 5.32 6.65 -14.01
C THR A 9 4.30 7.69 -13.59
N ILE A 10 4.73 8.90 -13.21
CA ILE A 10 3.86 10.01 -12.85
C ILE A 10 3.05 10.47 -14.04
N ASN A 11 3.70 10.65 -15.19
CA ASN A 11 3.03 11.09 -16.43
C ASN A 11 1.99 10.08 -16.92
N LYS A 12 2.23 8.78 -16.69
CA LYS A 12 1.32 7.71 -17.15
C LYS A 12 0.15 7.44 -16.20
N TYR A 13 0.34 7.58 -14.88
CA TYR A 13 -0.64 7.13 -13.88
C TYR A 13 -1.11 8.22 -12.91
N GLY A 14 -0.63 9.47 -13.06
CA GLY A 14 -0.98 10.62 -12.22
C GLY A 14 -0.23 10.72 -10.89
N LYS A 15 -0.37 11.87 -10.23
CA LYS A 15 0.41 12.27 -9.04
C LYS A 15 0.30 11.31 -7.83
N PHE A 16 -0.82 10.59 -7.69
CA PHE A 16 -1.14 9.84 -6.46
C PHE A 16 -0.48 8.48 -6.30
N ILE A 17 0.31 8.04 -7.28
CA ILE A 17 0.68 6.61 -7.37
C ILE A 17 1.96 6.26 -6.62
N ASN A 18 2.83 7.21 -6.34
CA ASN A 18 4.17 6.86 -5.89
C ASN A 18 4.42 6.94 -4.39
N GLY A 19 3.48 7.43 -3.59
CA GLY A 19 3.72 7.64 -2.15
C GLY A 19 4.89 8.59 -1.85
N PHE A 20 5.42 9.26 -2.89
CA PHE A 20 6.41 10.31 -2.76
C PHE A 20 5.71 11.66 -2.75
N PHE A 21 5.99 12.45 -1.75
CA PHE A 21 5.72 13.88 -1.84
C PHE A 21 6.65 14.46 -2.90
N LEU A 22 6.08 14.73 -4.05
CA LEU A 22 6.76 15.55 -5.04
C LEU A 22 6.53 17.01 -4.66
N ASN A 23 7.62 17.72 -4.38
CA ASN A 23 7.60 19.17 -4.52
C ASN A 23 7.05 19.49 -5.91
N GLU A 24 6.04 20.35 -5.93
CA GLU A 24 5.26 20.69 -7.13
C GLU A 24 6.12 21.44 -8.16
N LYS A 25 6.96 20.71 -8.88
CA LYS A 25 7.33 21.19 -10.21
C LYS A 25 6.17 20.82 -11.10
N LYS A 26 5.42 21.83 -11.56
CA LYS A 26 4.30 21.72 -12.52
C LYS A 26 4.77 20.97 -13.77
N THR A 27 4.69 19.65 -13.74
CA THR A 27 4.79 18.89 -14.98
C THR A 27 3.45 19.05 -15.69
N LYS A 28 3.42 19.73 -16.83
CA LYS A 28 2.26 19.78 -17.73
C LYS A 28 1.84 18.33 -17.98
N ILE A 29 0.71 17.93 -17.41
CA ILE A 29 0.07 16.65 -17.72
C ILE A 29 -0.38 16.82 -19.16
N LYS A 30 0.27 16.13 -20.10
CA LYS A 30 -0.27 15.98 -21.44
C LYS A 30 -1.59 15.24 -21.26
N ASP A 31 -2.67 15.90 -21.63
CA ASP A 31 -3.99 15.27 -21.70
C ASP A 31 -3.86 14.03 -22.56
N VAL A 32 -4.08 12.87 -21.94
CA VAL A 32 -4.13 11.62 -22.68
C VAL A 32 -5.35 11.74 -23.59
N ASN A 33 -5.11 11.80 -24.89
CA ASN A 33 -6.15 11.88 -25.90
C ASN A 33 -7.33 10.97 -25.53
N LYS A 34 -8.52 11.56 -25.48
CA LYS A 34 -9.82 10.92 -25.19
C LYS A 34 -10.27 9.95 -26.29
N ASN A 35 -9.34 9.32 -27.00
CA ASN A 35 -9.69 8.27 -27.95
C ASN A 35 -10.31 7.11 -27.18
N ARG A 36 -11.42 6.59 -27.71
CA ARG A 36 -12.19 5.47 -27.14
C ARG A 36 -11.26 4.36 -26.67
N ILE A 37 -10.93 4.38 -25.39
CA ILE A 37 -10.08 3.37 -24.76
C ILE A 37 -10.91 2.08 -24.78
N LYS A 38 -10.45 1.07 -25.51
CA LYS A 38 -11.09 -0.25 -25.52
C LYS A 38 -11.15 -0.76 -24.06
N GLU A 39 -12.24 -1.41 -23.67
CA GLU A 39 -12.49 -1.91 -22.32
C GLU A 39 -11.28 -2.64 -21.71
N TYR A 40 -10.63 -3.48 -22.50
CA TYR A 40 -9.40 -4.16 -22.09
C TYR A 40 -8.27 -3.18 -21.70
N SER A 41 -8.08 -2.11 -22.46
CA SER A 41 -7.05 -1.10 -22.16
C SER A 41 -7.34 -0.37 -20.87
N PHE A 42 -8.61 -0.10 -20.58
CA PHE A 42 -9.05 0.52 -19.33
C PHE A 42 -8.83 -0.41 -18.13
N GLN A 43 -9.20 -1.68 -18.24
CA GLN A 43 -8.96 -2.69 -17.20
C GLN A 43 -7.46 -2.85 -16.93
N LEU A 44 -6.64 -2.93 -17.99
CA LEU A 44 -5.18 -3.02 -17.88
C LEU A 44 -4.60 -1.78 -17.20
N TYR A 45 -5.07 -0.59 -17.56
CA TYR A 45 -4.64 0.67 -16.95
C TYR A 45 -4.94 0.68 -15.44
N ASN A 46 -6.15 0.35 -15.02
CA ASN A 46 -6.57 0.32 -13.63
C ASN A 46 -5.76 -0.70 -12.81
N LYS A 47 -5.56 -1.89 -13.35
CA LYS A 47 -4.68 -2.91 -12.78
C LYS A 47 -3.26 -2.38 -12.56
N GLN A 48 -2.66 -1.78 -13.58
CA GLN A 48 -1.31 -1.23 -13.48
C GLN A 48 -1.23 -0.07 -12.47
N LYS A 49 -2.26 0.77 -12.42
CA LYS A 49 -2.39 1.87 -11.47
C LYS A 49 -2.34 1.36 -10.02
N ILE A 50 -3.13 0.36 -9.67
CA ILE A 50 -3.16 -0.24 -8.33
C ILE A 50 -1.82 -0.89 -8.00
N LYS A 51 -1.29 -1.72 -8.89
CA LYS A 51 0.01 -2.36 -8.68
C LYS A 51 1.13 -1.36 -8.40
N LYS A 52 1.14 -0.23 -9.12
CA LYS A 52 2.12 0.84 -8.90
C LYS A 52 1.86 1.57 -7.58
N LYS A 53 0.60 1.88 -7.26
CA LYS A 53 0.22 2.53 -6.00
C LYS A 53 0.72 1.74 -4.79
N PHE A 54 0.50 0.43 -4.77
CA PHE A 54 0.83 -0.44 -3.63
C PHE A 54 2.18 -1.16 -3.78
N LEU A 55 2.94 -0.90 -4.85
CA LEU A 55 4.24 -1.55 -5.13
C LEU A 55 4.18 -3.08 -5.11
N ILE A 56 3.14 -3.65 -5.72
CA ILE A 56 2.88 -5.08 -5.78
C ILE A 56 3.42 -5.66 -7.10
N LYS A 57 4.11 -6.79 -7.03
CA LYS A 57 4.56 -7.55 -8.21
C LYS A 57 3.37 -8.29 -8.85
N GLU A 58 3.42 -8.54 -10.17
CA GLU A 58 2.36 -9.22 -10.91
C GLU A 58 1.96 -10.56 -10.26
N ARG A 59 2.95 -11.39 -9.94
CA ARG A 59 2.72 -12.71 -9.31
C ARG A 59 1.96 -12.59 -7.97
N GLN A 60 2.34 -11.60 -7.15
CA GLN A 60 1.65 -11.35 -5.88
C GLN A 60 0.22 -10.85 -6.11
N PHE A 61 0.03 -9.95 -7.08
CA PHE A 61 -1.28 -9.42 -7.41
C PHE A 61 -2.23 -10.52 -7.88
N LYS A 62 -1.78 -11.40 -8.80
CA LYS A 62 -2.53 -12.57 -9.27
C LYS A 62 -2.95 -13.48 -8.11
N LYS A 63 -2.02 -13.77 -7.18
CA LYS A 63 -2.31 -14.56 -5.96
C LYS A 63 -3.40 -13.89 -5.10
N MET A 64 -3.35 -12.57 -4.95
CA MET A 64 -4.34 -11.83 -4.16
C MET A 64 -5.72 -11.83 -4.82
N CYS A 65 -5.79 -11.73 -6.16
CA CYS A 65 -7.04 -11.90 -6.90
C CYS A 65 -7.65 -13.30 -6.67
N SER A 66 -6.84 -14.35 -6.70
CA SER A 66 -7.30 -15.71 -6.42
C SER A 66 -7.83 -15.88 -4.99
N ILE A 67 -7.15 -15.26 -4.00
CA ILE A 67 -7.60 -15.27 -2.60
C ILE A 67 -8.90 -14.48 -2.43
N SER A 68 -9.02 -13.32 -3.08
CA SER A 68 -10.22 -12.49 -3.08
C SER A 68 -11.45 -13.27 -3.54
N LYS A 69 -11.32 -14.01 -4.65
CA LYS A 69 -12.38 -14.88 -5.15
C LYS A 69 -12.76 -15.99 -4.18
N LYS A 70 -11.76 -16.76 -3.71
CA LYS A 70 -12.00 -17.91 -2.82
C LYS A 70 -12.69 -17.50 -1.51
N LYS A 71 -12.34 -16.31 -0.97
CA LYS A 71 -12.86 -15.82 0.31
C LYS A 71 -14.05 -14.87 0.16
N ASN A 72 -14.47 -14.58 -1.07
CA ASN A 72 -15.49 -13.57 -1.39
C ASN A 72 -15.24 -12.22 -0.68
N LYS A 73 -13.97 -11.83 -0.60
CA LYS A 73 -13.54 -10.57 0.04
C LYS A 73 -13.03 -9.58 -1.00
N PRO A 74 -13.32 -8.27 -0.83
CA PRO A 74 -12.83 -7.24 -1.74
C PRO A 74 -11.31 -7.27 -1.88
N LEU A 75 -10.82 -7.20 -3.11
CA LEU A 75 -9.38 -7.23 -3.42
C LEU A 75 -8.64 -6.05 -2.74
N ILE A 76 -9.24 -4.87 -2.76
CA ILE A 76 -8.66 -3.67 -2.13
C ILE A 76 -8.51 -3.87 -0.62
N CYS A 77 -9.48 -4.46 0.06
CA CYS A 77 -9.40 -4.79 1.48
C CYS A 77 -8.18 -5.68 1.79
N LEU A 78 -7.94 -6.71 0.96
CA LEU A 78 -6.76 -7.58 1.12
C LEU A 78 -5.45 -6.82 0.89
N ILE A 79 -5.43 -5.90 -0.08
CA ILE A 79 -4.25 -5.08 -0.38
C ILE A 79 -3.97 -4.10 0.76
N GLU A 80 -5.01 -3.48 1.32
CA GLU A 80 -4.86 -2.51 2.41
C GLU A 80 -4.41 -3.15 3.72
N LYS A 81 -4.86 -4.37 4.01
CA LYS A 81 -4.42 -5.15 5.18
C LYS A 81 -3.02 -5.75 5.08
N ARG A 82 -2.27 -5.44 4.02
CA ARG A 82 -0.86 -5.85 3.93
C ARG A 82 -0.01 -5.11 4.95
N PHE A 83 0.91 -5.84 5.54
CA PHE A 83 1.81 -5.31 6.56
C PHE A 83 2.60 -4.08 6.10
N ASP A 84 3.16 -4.11 4.87
CA ASP A 84 3.89 -2.98 4.30
C ASP A 84 3.02 -1.72 4.14
N ASN A 85 1.74 -1.90 3.80
CA ASN A 85 0.82 -0.79 3.63
C ASN A 85 0.39 -0.20 4.98
N ILE A 86 0.14 -1.05 5.99
CA ILE A 86 -0.23 -0.60 7.34
C ILE A 86 0.89 0.25 7.95
N ILE A 87 2.14 -0.18 7.88
CA ILE A 87 3.29 0.60 8.36
C ILE A 87 3.40 1.94 7.64
N TYR A 88 3.11 1.97 6.34
CA TYR A 88 3.11 3.21 5.56
C TYR A 88 1.97 4.15 5.98
N ILE A 89 0.73 3.64 6.10
CA ILE A 89 -0.45 4.43 6.49
C ILE A 89 -0.32 4.93 7.94
N SER A 90 0.26 4.13 8.83
CA SER A 90 0.49 4.51 10.23
C SER A 90 1.58 5.56 10.43
N GLY A 91 2.31 5.93 9.35
CA GLY A 91 3.31 6.98 9.40
C GLY A 91 4.69 6.58 9.89
N TYR A 92 4.93 5.32 10.16
CA TYR A 92 6.25 4.85 10.53
C TYR A 92 7.26 4.87 9.37
N SER A 93 6.80 5.11 8.15
CA SER A 93 7.66 5.26 6.97
C SER A 93 7.16 6.37 6.05
N ARG A 94 8.09 7.02 5.33
CA ARG A 94 7.76 8.07 4.35
C ARG A 94 7.26 7.51 3.04
N THR A 95 7.68 6.30 2.72
CA THR A 95 7.35 5.64 1.46
C THR A 95 7.08 4.16 1.68
N ARG A 96 6.31 3.53 0.79
CA ARG A 96 6.07 2.08 0.82
C ARG A 96 7.36 1.27 0.59
N PHE A 97 8.35 1.81 -0.08
CA PHE A 97 9.67 1.16 -0.21
C PHE A 97 10.39 1.11 1.13
N GLU A 98 10.38 2.22 1.86
CA GLU A 98 10.96 2.31 3.19
C GLU A 98 10.22 1.37 4.17
N ALA A 99 8.87 1.31 4.11
CA ALA A 99 8.10 0.36 4.89
C ALA A 99 8.58 -1.08 4.68
N LYS A 100 8.75 -1.51 3.44
CA LYS A 100 9.28 -2.84 3.12
C LYS A 100 10.68 -3.05 3.68
N GLN A 101 11.54 -2.05 3.61
CA GLN A 101 12.90 -2.13 4.13
C GLN A 101 12.90 -2.29 5.66
N ILE A 102 12.14 -1.48 6.37
CA ILE A 102 12.03 -1.52 7.83
C ILE A 102 11.49 -2.88 8.30
N ILE A 103 10.49 -3.43 7.60
CA ILE A 103 9.95 -4.76 7.90
C ILE A 103 11.01 -5.84 7.69
N ASN A 104 11.72 -5.84 6.56
CA ASN A 104 12.77 -6.81 6.26
C ASN A 104 13.88 -6.79 7.31
N HIS A 105 14.18 -5.62 7.87
CA HIS A 105 15.14 -5.45 8.98
C HIS A 105 14.55 -5.82 10.35
N LYS A 106 13.33 -6.38 10.39
CA LYS A 106 12.69 -6.88 11.63
C LYS A 106 12.51 -5.82 12.72
N TYR A 107 12.17 -4.57 12.33
CA TYR A 107 11.94 -3.50 13.32
C TYR A 107 10.63 -3.68 14.08
N PHE A 108 9.66 -4.39 13.51
CA PHE A 108 8.34 -4.59 14.07
C PHE A 108 8.10 -6.03 14.49
N LEU A 109 7.22 -6.19 15.49
CA LEU A 109 6.65 -7.44 15.94
C LEU A 109 5.17 -7.48 15.55
N ILE A 110 4.65 -8.64 15.21
CA ILE A 110 3.22 -8.90 15.06
C ILE A 110 2.84 -9.87 16.16
N ASN A 111 1.91 -9.47 17.03
CA ASN A 111 1.49 -10.29 18.19
C ASN A 111 2.69 -10.83 18.98
N LYS A 112 3.67 -9.95 19.26
CA LYS A 112 4.95 -10.26 19.94
C LYS A 112 5.91 -11.15 19.15
N ASN A 113 5.53 -11.65 17.98
CA ASN A 113 6.36 -12.51 17.13
C ASN A 113 7.12 -11.70 16.06
N ASN A 114 8.37 -12.11 15.79
CA ASN A 114 9.17 -11.51 14.72
C ASN A 114 8.62 -11.88 13.36
N ASN A 115 8.31 -10.89 12.54
CA ASN A 115 7.93 -11.10 11.15
C ASN A 115 8.72 -10.16 10.22
N ASN A 116 9.36 -10.72 9.20
CA ASN A 116 10.11 -9.98 8.18
C ASN A 116 9.44 -10.02 6.80
N ILE A 117 8.26 -10.63 6.70
CA ILE A 117 7.54 -10.77 5.44
C ILE A 117 6.62 -9.58 5.23
N SER A 118 7.03 -8.62 4.40
CA SER A 118 6.27 -7.40 4.12
C SER A 118 4.91 -7.64 3.45
N SER A 119 4.72 -8.80 2.82
CA SER A 119 3.47 -9.17 2.13
C SER A 119 2.45 -9.89 3.01
N THR A 120 2.72 -10.07 4.30
CA THR A 120 1.79 -10.69 5.25
C THR A 120 0.49 -9.91 5.27
N ILE A 121 -0.65 -10.60 5.17
CA ILE A 121 -1.99 -10.02 5.30
C ILE A 121 -2.40 -10.19 6.76
N LEU A 122 -2.64 -9.06 7.40
CA LEU A 122 -3.00 -9.01 8.81
C LEU A 122 -4.50 -9.21 9.00
N LYS A 123 -4.88 -9.73 10.17
CA LYS A 123 -6.27 -9.96 10.57
C LYS A 123 -6.75 -8.83 11.48
N ILE A 124 -8.06 -8.75 11.68
CA ILE A 124 -8.66 -7.88 12.72
C ILE A 124 -8.18 -8.40 14.08
N GLY A 125 -7.82 -7.48 14.97
CA GLY A 125 -7.28 -7.77 16.29
C GLY A 125 -5.76 -7.97 16.33
N ASP A 126 -5.07 -8.07 15.17
CA ASP A 126 -3.61 -8.15 15.17
C ASP A 126 -2.99 -6.85 15.67
N LYS A 127 -2.00 -7.01 16.56
CA LYS A 127 -1.22 -5.91 17.16
C LYS A 127 0.18 -5.89 16.59
N ILE A 128 0.57 -4.72 16.08
CA ILE A 128 1.90 -4.46 15.54
C ILE A 128 2.62 -3.55 16.52
N GLU A 129 3.79 -3.93 16.95
CA GLU A 129 4.60 -3.18 17.91
C GLU A 129 5.97 -2.85 17.33
N LEU A 130 6.44 -1.62 17.55
CA LEU A 130 7.81 -1.26 17.23
C LEU A 130 8.72 -1.76 18.36
N LYS A 131 9.80 -2.43 18.00
CA LYS A 131 10.78 -2.89 18.99
C LYS A 131 11.44 -1.71 19.69
N LYS A 132 11.63 -1.79 20.99
CA LYS A 132 12.23 -0.75 21.85
C LYS A 132 13.56 -0.24 21.32
N LYS A 133 14.38 -1.12 20.75
CA LYS A 133 15.69 -0.80 20.14
C LYS A 133 15.61 0.27 19.03
N PHE A 134 14.48 0.39 18.32
CA PHE A 134 14.34 1.26 17.16
C PHE A 134 13.46 2.50 17.39
N ILE A 135 13.00 2.72 18.64
CA ILE A 135 12.13 3.87 18.98
C ILE A 135 12.85 5.19 18.69
N ASN A 136 14.13 5.28 19.02
CA ASN A 136 14.95 6.50 18.85
C ASN A 136 15.61 6.61 17.47
N TYR A 137 15.17 5.78 16.51
CA TYR A 137 15.77 5.83 15.18
C TYR A 137 15.27 7.05 14.41
N ASP A 138 16.19 7.95 14.06
CA ASP A 138 15.90 9.26 13.43
C ASP A 138 14.91 9.22 12.26
N ARG A 139 15.00 8.19 11.43
CA ARG A 139 14.10 8.04 10.28
C ARG A 139 12.65 7.83 10.72
N ILE A 140 12.43 7.04 11.77
CA ILE A 140 11.09 6.76 12.32
C ILE A 140 10.55 8.02 12.98
N ILE A 141 11.35 8.71 13.81
CA ILE A 141 10.98 9.97 14.46
C ILE A 141 10.59 11.03 13.42
N LYS A 142 11.40 11.20 12.38
CA LYS A 142 11.11 12.14 11.28
C LYS A 142 9.86 11.76 10.49
N SER A 143 9.52 10.48 10.39
CA SER A 143 8.30 10.02 9.73
C SER A 143 7.06 10.26 10.57
N LEU A 144 7.11 10.02 11.87
CA LEU A 144 5.99 10.20 12.82
C LEU A 144 5.59 11.66 13.03
N LYS A 145 6.52 12.62 12.82
CA LYS A 145 6.23 14.06 12.88
C LYS A 145 5.27 14.54 11.79
N LYS A 146 5.04 13.74 10.76
CA LYS A 146 4.15 14.07 9.67
C LYS A 146 2.70 13.90 10.10
N ILE A 147 1.87 14.89 9.77
CA ILE A 147 0.41 14.76 9.95
C ILE A 147 -0.09 13.72 8.95
N ILE A 148 -0.70 12.68 9.46
CA ILE A 148 -1.23 11.59 8.66
C ILE A 148 -2.70 11.43 8.99
N ASN A 149 -3.54 11.43 7.96
CA ASN A 149 -4.92 11.04 8.12
C ASN A 149 -4.97 9.52 8.30
N VAL A 150 -5.09 9.10 9.56
CA VAL A 150 -5.23 7.69 9.91
C VAL A 150 -6.66 7.26 9.59
N PRO A 151 -6.86 6.18 8.82
CA PRO A 151 -8.20 5.68 8.56
C PRO A 151 -8.83 5.08 9.83
N ASN A 152 -10.17 5.16 9.93
CA ASN A 152 -10.95 4.74 11.11
C ASN A 152 -10.83 3.24 11.48
N TRP A 153 -10.32 2.41 10.58
CA TRP A 153 -10.14 0.98 10.82
C TRP A 153 -8.80 0.62 11.50
N LEU A 154 -7.90 1.62 11.69
CA LEU A 154 -6.64 1.47 12.41
C LEU A 154 -6.65 2.31 13.69
N ASN A 155 -6.24 1.71 14.80
CA ASN A 155 -5.92 2.40 16.03
C ASN A 155 -4.41 2.50 16.20
N ILE A 156 -3.90 3.73 16.35
CA ILE A 156 -2.46 3.97 16.51
C ILE A 156 -2.21 4.60 17.87
N ASN A 157 -1.63 3.84 18.77
CA ASN A 157 -1.15 4.35 20.04
C ASN A 157 0.32 4.78 19.94
N LYS A 158 0.54 6.07 19.69
CA LYS A 158 1.89 6.63 19.55
C LYS A 158 2.73 6.51 20.84
N LYS A 159 2.10 6.57 22.02
CA LYS A 159 2.82 6.46 23.31
C LYS A 159 3.40 5.06 23.50
N LYS A 160 2.66 4.04 23.11
CA LYS A 160 3.10 2.62 23.20
C LYS A 160 3.78 2.13 21.93
N ASN A 161 3.87 2.96 20.87
CA ASN A 161 4.36 2.57 19.55
C ASN A 161 3.68 1.30 19.00
N GLN A 162 2.35 1.24 19.17
CA GLN A 162 1.54 0.10 18.84
C GLN A 162 0.46 0.49 17.83
N ILE A 163 0.20 -0.40 16.88
CA ILE A 163 -0.85 -0.28 15.87
C ILE A 163 -1.76 -1.49 16.02
N GLU A 164 -3.06 -1.27 16.04
CA GLU A 164 -4.07 -2.33 16.11
C GLU A 164 -5.08 -2.18 14.99
N ILE A 165 -5.50 -3.29 14.41
CA ILE A 165 -6.53 -3.34 13.37
C ILE A 165 -7.87 -3.58 14.05
N ILE A 166 -8.77 -2.56 14.02
CA ILE A 166 -10.06 -2.64 14.70
C ILE A 166 -11.14 -3.21 13.79
N LYS A 167 -11.18 -2.76 12.54
CA LYS A 167 -12.24 -3.09 11.57
C LYS A 167 -11.65 -3.49 10.22
N GLU A 168 -12.49 -4.00 9.33
CA GLU A 168 -12.08 -4.14 7.93
C GLU A 168 -11.97 -2.75 7.28
N PRO A 169 -10.99 -2.55 6.37
CA PRO A 169 -10.87 -1.31 5.62
C PRO A 169 -12.14 -1.03 4.82
N ASP A 170 -12.61 0.22 4.86
CA ASP A 170 -13.72 0.68 4.02
C ASP A 170 -13.27 0.59 2.56
N THR A 171 -13.94 -0.25 1.81
CA THR A 171 -13.59 -0.47 0.40
C THR A 171 -14.33 0.53 -0.47
N PHE A 172 -13.60 1.43 -1.10
CA PHE A 172 -14.14 2.08 -2.28
C PHE A 172 -14.33 1.02 -3.37
N LYS A 173 -15.59 0.78 -3.75
CA LYS A 173 -15.98 -0.20 -4.80
C LYS A 173 -15.49 0.19 -6.21
N ILE A 174 -14.26 0.68 -6.32
CA ILE A 174 -13.70 1.16 -7.58
C ILE A 174 -13.22 -0.04 -8.39
N PHE A 175 -13.98 -0.42 -9.41
CA PHE A 175 -13.57 -1.33 -10.50
C PHE A 175 -13.00 -2.71 -10.10
N GLU A 176 -13.37 -3.24 -8.92
CA GLU A 176 -12.84 -4.52 -8.43
C GLU A 176 -13.26 -5.71 -9.30
N LYS A 177 -14.53 -5.74 -9.72
CA LYS A 177 -15.06 -6.82 -10.56
C LYS A 177 -14.30 -6.93 -11.88
N GLU A 178 -14.03 -5.81 -12.53
CA GLU A 178 -13.30 -5.75 -13.80
C GLU A 178 -11.86 -6.23 -13.68
N MET A 179 -11.18 -5.90 -12.58
CA MET A 179 -9.80 -6.33 -12.34
C MET A 179 -9.70 -7.83 -12.03
N ILE A 180 -10.69 -8.36 -11.33
CA ILE A 180 -10.76 -9.80 -11.04
C ILE A 180 -11.02 -10.54 -12.34
N ASN A 181 -11.94 -10.07 -13.17
CA ASN A 181 -12.27 -10.67 -14.46
C ASN A 181 -11.08 -10.70 -15.43
N PHE A 182 -10.15 -9.75 -15.34
CA PHE A 182 -8.92 -9.76 -16.15
C PHE A 182 -8.09 -11.05 -16.01
N TYR A 183 -8.16 -11.75 -14.87
CA TYR A 183 -7.42 -12.98 -14.59
C TYR A 183 -8.25 -14.26 -14.73
N ILE A 184 -9.52 -14.12 -15.16
CA ILE A 184 -10.46 -15.26 -15.23
C ILE A 184 -10.57 -15.83 -16.64
N LYS A 185 -10.04 -15.12 -17.64
CA LYS A 185 -9.96 -15.63 -19.01
C LYS A 185 -8.90 -16.69 -19.15
#